data_72202582a9f0ff087234b496c60e6cd5
#
_entry.id   72202582a9f0ff087234b496c60e6cd5
#
_cell.length_a   1.000
_cell.length_b   1.000
_cell.length_c   1.000
_cell.angle_alpha   90.00
_cell.angle_beta   90.00
_cell.angle_gamma   90.00
#
_symmetry.space_group_name_H-M   'P 1'
#
loop_
_entity.id
_entity.type
_entity.pdbx_description
1 polymer ?
#
loop_
_entity_poly.entity_id
_entity_poly.type
_entity_poly.pdbx_seq_one_letter_code
_entity_poly.pdbx_strand_id
1 'polypeptide(L)'
;MDIKKIIEEKCNIVVDSIKLIGEGYDSKAYIVNNEYVFKIKFSANKKKGYEKEKAIYDFLNKKLNTNIKIPNIEYSYISEELSILGYKEIKGTFLTPEIYFALSKEKQELLKQDIAMFLRQMHDLDYSEISSYTIDNKQNVLEEYQLLKETIYDSLTDIEKQYVEEFMQRLNSTTIFDGKKCLCHNDFSCNHLLLDDENRLCGVIDFGDSGIIDEYCDFIYLLEDSEEEIGVSFGEDILRLYGNIDISKAKEYQDVVEQYYPIETIVY
;
A
#
# COMPACT_ATOMS: atom_id res chain seq x y z
N MET A 1 -6.75 25.35 11.19
CA MET A 1 -5.43 25.00 11.77
C MET A 1 -4.37 25.44 10.78
N ASP A 2 -3.29 26.10 11.22
CA ASP A 2 -2.22 26.59 10.32
C ASP A 2 -1.15 25.50 10.16
N ILE A 3 -1.23 24.76 9.05
CA ILE A 3 -0.32 23.65 8.73
C ILE A 3 1.12 24.12 8.58
N LYS A 4 1.34 25.29 7.97
CA LYS A 4 2.67 25.88 7.81
C LYS A 4 3.34 26.01 9.19
N LYS A 5 2.66 26.66 10.14
CA LYS A 5 3.18 26.88 11.49
C LYS A 5 3.46 25.56 12.23
N ILE A 6 2.61 24.57 12.03
CA ILE A 6 2.79 23.24 12.65
C ILE A 6 4.08 22.58 12.14
N ILE A 7 4.32 22.58 10.82
CA ILE A 7 5.53 22.01 10.24
C ILE A 7 6.78 22.76 10.74
N GLU A 8 6.73 24.10 10.75
CA GLU A 8 7.83 24.93 11.24
C GLU A 8 8.19 24.61 12.70
N GLU A 9 7.18 24.54 13.58
CA GLU A 9 7.39 24.29 15.01
C GLU A 9 7.81 22.86 15.34
N LYS A 10 7.25 21.86 14.62
CA LYS A 10 7.46 20.44 14.95
C LYS A 10 8.63 19.81 14.25
N CYS A 11 8.97 20.29 13.05
CA CYS A 11 10.04 19.76 12.24
C CYS A 11 11.27 20.69 12.18
N ASN A 12 11.20 21.89 12.78
CA ASN A 12 12.29 22.88 12.81
C ASN A 12 12.82 23.21 11.41
N ILE A 13 11.91 23.43 10.46
CA ILE A 13 12.20 23.81 9.08
C ILE A 13 11.52 25.15 8.78
N VAL A 14 12.17 26.01 7.99
CA VAL A 14 11.52 27.23 7.47
C VAL A 14 10.62 26.85 6.30
N VAL A 15 9.37 27.28 6.31
CA VAL A 15 8.41 27.01 5.24
C VAL A 15 8.15 28.29 4.45
N ASP A 16 8.78 28.41 3.27
CA ASP A 16 8.55 29.53 2.35
C ASP A 16 7.27 29.31 1.51
N SER A 17 7.02 28.08 1.11
CA SER A 17 5.84 27.69 0.35
C SER A 17 5.27 26.36 0.82
N ILE A 18 3.94 26.24 0.74
CA ILE A 18 3.22 24.99 1.06
C ILE A 18 2.01 24.84 0.13
N LYS A 19 1.81 23.63 -0.39
CA LYS A 19 0.67 23.30 -1.24
C LYS A 19 0.17 21.89 -0.88
N LEU A 20 -1.13 21.73 -0.70
CA LEU A 20 -1.76 20.42 -0.58
C LEU A 20 -1.63 19.68 -1.92
N ILE A 21 -1.16 18.44 -1.89
CA ILE A 21 -0.96 17.59 -3.08
C ILE A 21 -1.75 16.28 -3.02
N GLY A 22 -2.24 15.89 -1.84
CA GLY A 22 -3.08 14.71 -1.67
C GLY A 22 -3.84 14.77 -0.36
N GLU A 23 -5.02 14.15 -0.36
CA GLU A 23 -5.87 13.97 0.81
C GLU A 23 -6.36 12.52 0.81
N GLY A 24 -5.83 11.72 1.74
CA GLY A 24 -6.26 10.35 1.97
C GLY A 24 -7.31 10.28 3.07
N TYR A 25 -7.73 9.06 3.39
CA TYR A 25 -8.78 8.80 4.38
C TYR A 25 -8.51 9.46 5.74
N ASP A 26 -7.26 9.47 6.19
CA ASP A 26 -6.89 9.96 7.52
C ASP A 26 -5.64 10.86 7.55
N SER A 27 -5.06 11.14 6.38
CA SER A 27 -3.83 11.91 6.24
C SER A 27 -3.93 12.92 5.10
N LYS A 28 -3.10 13.97 5.19
CA LYS A 28 -2.93 14.96 4.12
C LYS A 28 -1.45 15.06 3.75
N ALA A 29 -1.19 15.11 2.45
CA ALA A 29 0.15 15.29 1.90
C ALA A 29 0.34 16.71 1.37
N TYR A 30 1.44 17.33 1.75
CA TYR A 30 1.80 18.69 1.33
C TYR A 30 3.19 18.70 0.70
N ILE A 31 3.33 19.41 -0.41
CA ILE A 31 4.66 19.80 -0.91
C ILE A 31 5.09 21.09 -0.23
N VAL A 32 6.27 21.09 0.37
CA VAL A 32 6.86 22.20 1.12
C VAL A 32 8.13 22.62 0.42
N ASN A 33 8.26 23.94 0.16
CA ASN A 33 9.41 24.57 -0.50
C ASN A 33 9.72 24.00 -1.90
N ASN A 34 8.73 23.35 -2.56
CA ASN A 34 8.89 22.61 -3.81
C ASN A 34 10.00 21.52 -3.75
N GLU A 35 10.32 21.05 -2.56
CA GLU A 35 11.41 20.10 -2.30
C GLU A 35 10.99 18.91 -1.43
N TYR A 36 10.15 19.13 -0.43
CA TYR A 36 9.79 18.11 0.55
C TYR A 36 8.32 17.76 0.49
N VAL A 37 8.01 16.48 0.63
CA VAL A 37 6.65 16.00 0.90
C VAL A 37 6.50 15.80 2.41
N PHE A 38 5.44 16.39 2.98
CA PHE A 38 5.05 16.18 4.37
C PHE A 38 3.69 15.49 4.43
N LYS A 39 3.66 14.28 4.95
CA LYS A 39 2.41 13.55 5.31
C LYS A 39 2.05 13.93 6.74
N ILE A 40 0.81 14.39 6.95
CA ILE A 40 0.31 14.84 8.26
C ILE A 40 -0.98 14.12 8.60
N LYS A 41 -1.05 13.60 9.81
CA LYS A 41 -2.20 12.88 10.35
C LYS A 41 -2.62 13.47 11.69
N PHE A 42 -3.90 13.81 11.80
CA PHE A 42 -4.52 14.34 13.01
C PHE A 42 -5.48 13.29 13.58
N SER A 43 -5.03 12.46 14.51
CA SER A 43 -5.92 11.53 15.20
C SER A 43 -5.23 10.84 16.37
N ALA A 44 -5.89 10.82 17.52
CA ALA A 44 -5.42 10.18 18.74
C ALA A 44 -5.20 8.65 18.61
N ASN A 45 -5.90 7.98 17.70
CA ASN A 45 -5.88 6.51 17.61
C ASN A 45 -4.84 5.94 16.62
N LYS A 46 -4.00 6.79 16.00
CA LYS A 46 -3.22 6.35 14.83
C LYS A 46 -1.69 6.62 14.92
N LYS A 47 -1.18 6.91 16.11
CA LYS A 47 0.27 7.04 16.41
C LYS A 47 1.06 5.84 15.89
N LYS A 48 0.54 4.63 16.12
CA LYS A 48 1.19 3.38 15.70
C LYS A 48 1.40 3.26 14.19
N GLY A 49 0.54 3.86 13.36
CA GLY A 49 0.67 3.81 11.90
C GLY A 49 1.95 4.48 11.41
N TYR A 50 2.23 5.72 11.84
CA TYR A 50 3.42 6.44 11.40
C TYR A 50 4.72 5.96 12.06
N GLU A 51 4.67 5.38 13.26
CA GLU A 51 5.82 4.66 13.84
C GLU A 51 6.19 3.45 12.99
N LYS A 52 5.18 2.65 12.56
CA LYS A 52 5.33 1.51 11.65
C LYS A 52 5.88 1.96 10.29
N GLU A 53 5.22 2.92 9.66
CA GLU A 53 5.61 3.44 8.33
C GLU A 53 7.05 3.93 8.33
N LYS A 54 7.44 4.74 9.33
CA LYS A 54 8.82 5.20 9.49
C LYS A 54 9.80 4.05 9.66
N ALA A 55 9.49 3.08 10.50
CA ALA A 55 10.38 1.92 10.73
C ALA A 55 10.56 1.09 9.46
N ILE A 56 9.52 0.93 8.64
CA ILE A 56 9.59 0.25 7.35
C ILE A 56 10.45 1.05 6.36
N TYR A 57 10.29 2.37 6.27
CA TYR A 57 11.17 3.20 5.44
C TYR A 57 12.64 3.10 5.86
N ASP A 58 12.92 3.19 7.16
CA ASP A 58 14.29 3.08 7.70
C ASP A 58 14.89 1.70 7.37
N PHE A 59 14.10 0.64 7.48
CA PHE A 59 14.50 -0.72 7.15
C PHE A 59 14.78 -0.87 5.65
N LEU A 60 13.87 -0.45 4.79
CA LEU A 60 14.00 -0.54 3.34
C LEU A 60 15.21 0.26 2.83
N ASN A 61 15.37 1.51 3.29
CA ASN A 61 16.53 2.34 2.90
C ASN A 61 17.87 1.72 3.33
N LYS A 62 17.89 0.92 4.40
CA LYS A 62 19.07 0.21 4.88
C LYS A 62 19.36 -1.09 4.12
N LYS A 63 18.32 -1.84 3.74
CA LYS A 63 18.43 -3.24 3.29
C LYS A 63 18.18 -3.45 1.80
N LEU A 64 17.30 -2.64 1.20
CA LEU A 64 16.93 -2.83 -0.20
C LEU A 64 18.02 -2.24 -1.11
N ASN A 65 18.64 -3.11 -1.91
CA ASN A 65 19.67 -2.70 -2.86
C ASN A 65 19.06 -2.50 -4.25
N THR A 66 18.54 -1.32 -4.51
CA THR A 66 17.87 -0.97 -5.76
C THR A 66 18.18 0.47 -6.17
N ASN A 67 18.02 0.78 -7.46
CA ASN A 67 18.05 2.16 -7.97
C ASN A 67 16.68 2.83 -7.90
N ILE A 68 15.62 2.09 -7.58
CA ILE A 68 14.26 2.61 -7.42
C ILE A 68 14.20 3.32 -6.07
N LYS A 69 13.81 4.58 -6.09
CA LYS A 69 13.76 5.42 -4.89
C LYS A 69 12.55 5.07 -4.04
N ILE A 70 12.74 5.06 -2.74
CA ILE A 70 11.68 5.02 -1.74
C ILE A 70 11.83 6.24 -0.81
N PRO A 71 10.76 6.72 -0.17
CA PRO A 71 10.87 7.83 0.78
C PRO A 71 11.94 7.57 1.85
N ASN A 72 12.81 8.56 2.06
CA ASN A 72 13.78 8.55 3.15
C ASN A 72 13.40 9.64 4.14
N ILE A 73 12.93 9.26 5.32
CA ILE A 73 12.36 10.19 6.29
C ILE A 73 13.45 11.07 6.90
N GLU A 74 13.41 12.36 6.56
CA GLU A 74 14.34 13.37 7.09
C GLU A 74 13.73 14.14 8.27
N TYR A 75 12.39 14.27 8.29
CA TYR A 75 11.66 14.94 9.34
C TYR A 75 10.60 14.02 9.93
N SER A 76 10.51 13.95 11.24
CA SER A 76 9.45 13.20 11.89
C SER A 76 9.04 13.84 13.20
N TYR A 77 7.74 13.92 13.43
CA TYR A 77 7.14 14.23 14.73
C TYR A 77 5.97 13.28 14.93
N ILE A 78 6.00 12.49 15.99
CA ILE A 78 4.99 11.48 16.27
C ILE A 78 4.51 11.64 17.71
N SER A 79 3.21 11.93 17.88
CA SER A 79 2.53 12.04 19.16
C SER A 79 1.14 11.42 19.07
N GLU A 80 0.41 11.39 20.20
CA GLU A 80 -0.94 10.84 20.20
C GLU A 80 -1.94 11.64 19.36
N GLU A 81 -1.76 12.97 19.27
CA GLU A 81 -2.70 13.88 18.61
C GLU A 81 -2.30 14.22 17.17
N LEU A 82 -1.00 14.16 16.88
CA LEU A 82 -0.41 14.61 15.62
C LEU A 82 0.77 13.74 15.23
N SER A 83 0.80 13.32 13.99
CA SER A 83 1.97 12.67 13.41
C SER A 83 2.34 13.34 12.08
N ILE A 84 3.65 13.52 11.88
CA ILE A 84 4.24 14.14 10.69
C ILE A 84 5.40 13.28 10.24
N LEU A 85 5.43 12.93 8.94
CA LEU A 85 6.60 12.39 8.27
C LEU A 85 6.96 13.29 7.09
N GLY A 86 8.23 13.68 7.00
CA GLY A 86 8.75 14.55 5.94
C GLY A 86 9.94 13.92 5.24
N TYR A 87 9.94 13.92 3.90
CA TYR A 87 10.98 13.38 3.05
C TYR A 87 11.14 14.19 1.78
N LYS A 88 12.31 14.11 1.13
CA LYS A 88 12.51 14.73 -0.18
C LYS A 88 11.58 14.13 -1.22
N GLU A 89 10.93 15.01 -1.99
CA GLU A 89 10.07 14.59 -3.09
C GLU A 89 10.83 13.69 -4.07
N ILE A 90 10.28 12.54 -4.35
CA ILE A 90 10.75 11.66 -5.42
C ILE A 90 10.15 12.17 -6.72
N LYS A 91 11.01 12.71 -7.59
CA LYS A 91 10.58 13.23 -8.90
C LYS A 91 10.29 12.09 -9.85
N GLY A 92 9.16 12.19 -10.55
CA GLY A 92 8.69 11.23 -11.52
C GLY A 92 7.24 11.53 -11.91
N THR A 93 6.73 10.81 -12.89
CA THR A 93 5.33 10.85 -13.32
C THR A 93 4.64 9.60 -12.78
N PHE A 94 3.49 9.75 -12.15
CA PHE A 94 2.70 8.61 -11.69
C PHE A 94 2.33 7.70 -12.86
N LEU A 95 2.45 6.40 -12.65
CA LEU A 95 1.96 5.42 -13.61
C LEU A 95 0.43 5.50 -13.64
N THR A 96 -0.11 5.60 -14.85
CA THR A 96 -1.57 5.48 -15.09
C THR A 96 -1.83 4.55 -16.27
N PRO A 97 -3.04 4.00 -16.41
CA PRO A 97 -3.40 3.19 -17.57
C PRO A 97 -3.14 3.92 -18.91
N GLU A 98 -3.45 5.22 -18.99
CA GLU A 98 -3.23 6.01 -20.22
C GLU A 98 -1.76 6.09 -20.58
N ILE A 99 -0.89 6.34 -19.58
CA ILE A 99 0.55 6.38 -19.80
C ILE A 99 1.04 5.02 -20.26
N TYR A 100 0.67 3.95 -19.56
CA TYR A 100 1.09 2.59 -19.91
C TYR A 100 0.70 2.19 -21.32
N PHE A 101 -0.56 2.40 -21.71
CA PHE A 101 -1.03 2.03 -23.03
C PHE A 101 -0.47 2.89 -24.16
N ALA A 102 0.03 4.10 -23.86
CA ALA A 102 0.75 4.95 -24.81
C ALA A 102 2.22 4.52 -25.03
N LEU A 103 2.78 3.65 -24.17
CA LEU A 103 4.15 3.15 -24.31
C LEU A 103 4.30 2.20 -25.48
N SER A 104 5.50 2.18 -26.08
CA SER A 104 5.87 1.10 -26.99
C SER A 104 5.89 -0.25 -26.26
N LYS A 105 5.68 -1.34 -27.01
CA LYS A 105 5.74 -2.70 -26.43
C LYS A 105 7.03 -2.98 -25.67
N GLU A 106 8.16 -2.51 -26.21
CA GLU A 106 9.46 -2.64 -25.56
C GLU A 106 9.50 -1.94 -24.19
N LYS A 107 8.98 -0.71 -24.10
CA LYS A 107 8.91 0.04 -22.83
C LYS A 107 7.94 -0.60 -21.85
N GLN A 108 6.81 -1.12 -22.33
CA GLN A 108 5.88 -1.89 -21.48
C GLN A 108 6.57 -3.11 -20.87
N GLU A 109 7.35 -3.87 -21.66
CA GLU A 109 8.08 -5.04 -21.16
C GLU A 109 9.16 -4.65 -20.13
N LEU A 110 9.91 -3.57 -20.38
CA LEU A 110 10.91 -3.07 -19.44
C LEU A 110 10.28 -2.62 -18.11
N LEU A 111 9.15 -1.92 -18.16
CA LEU A 111 8.44 -1.49 -16.95
C LEU A 111 7.95 -2.68 -16.12
N LYS A 112 7.35 -3.69 -16.76
CA LYS A 112 6.93 -4.93 -16.08
C LYS A 112 8.11 -5.65 -15.42
N GLN A 113 9.27 -5.67 -16.08
CA GLN A 113 10.50 -6.24 -15.51
C GLN A 113 10.97 -5.45 -14.28
N ASP A 114 10.94 -4.10 -14.33
CA ASP A 114 11.31 -3.27 -13.20
C ASP A 114 10.42 -3.52 -11.99
N ILE A 115 9.10 -3.59 -12.19
CA ILE A 115 8.13 -3.86 -11.13
C ILE A 115 8.34 -5.26 -10.54
N ALA A 116 8.43 -6.29 -11.37
CA ALA A 116 8.66 -7.66 -10.92
C ALA A 116 9.97 -7.81 -10.13
N MET A 117 11.04 -7.13 -10.59
CA MET A 117 12.33 -7.14 -9.92
C MET A 117 12.27 -6.42 -8.57
N PHE A 118 11.61 -5.26 -8.50
CA PHE A 118 11.44 -4.52 -7.24
C PHE A 118 10.70 -5.35 -6.20
N LEU A 119 9.54 -5.92 -6.56
CA LEU A 119 8.75 -6.76 -5.67
C LEU A 119 9.57 -7.97 -5.18
N ARG A 120 10.28 -8.66 -6.07
CA ARG A 120 11.12 -9.79 -5.68
C ARG A 120 12.21 -9.37 -4.69
N GLN A 121 12.93 -8.28 -4.97
CA GLN A 121 13.97 -7.79 -4.08
C GLN A 121 13.44 -7.43 -2.70
N MET A 122 12.24 -6.83 -2.62
CA MET A 122 11.59 -6.48 -1.36
C MET A 122 11.12 -7.74 -0.61
N HIS A 123 10.45 -8.67 -1.29
CA HIS A 123 9.91 -9.90 -0.69
C HIS A 123 11.00 -10.91 -0.25
N ASP A 124 12.21 -10.80 -0.79
CA ASP A 124 13.35 -11.66 -0.41
C ASP A 124 14.18 -11.09 0.75
N LEU A 125 13.83 -9.91 1.28
CA LEU A 125 14.51 -9.35 2.44
C LEU A 125 14.31 -10.20 3.70
N ASP A 126 15.36 -10.37 4.50
CA ASP A 126 15.24 -10.87 5.87
C ASP A 126 14.58 -9.80 6.75
N TYR A 127 13.31 -9.99 7.05
CA TYR A 127 12.47 -9.07 7.82
C TYR A 127 12.55 -9.25 9.33
N SER A 128 13.49 -10.01 9.86
CA SER A 128 13.60 -10.32 11.30
C SER A 128 13.62 -9.07 12.19
N GLU A 129 14.27 -7.97 11.73
CA GLU A 129 14.34 -6.69 12.43
C GLU A 129 12.97 -5.99 12.57
N ILE A 130 12.00 -6.30 11.70
CA ILE A 130 10.67 -5.68 11.64
C ILE A 130 9.51 -6.69 11.79
N SER A 131 9.79 -7.88 12.27
CA SER A 131 8.81 -8.97 12.43
C SER A 131 7.62 -8.62 13.34
N SER A 132 7.75 -7.61 14.21
CA SER A 132 6.65 -7.10 15.03
C SER A 132 5.53 -6.43 14.20
N TYR A 133 5.78 -6.11 12.93
CA TYR A 133 4.79 -5.55 12.01
C TYR A 133 4.13 -6.61 11.12
N THR A 134 4.03 -7.84 11.62
CA THR A 134 3.26 -8.90 10.97
C THR A 134 1.77 -8.58 11.00
N ILE A 135 1.11 -8.74 9.85
CA ILE A 135 -0.32 -8.56 9.66
C ILE A 135 -0.91 -9.93 9.29
N ASP A 136 -1.91 -10.36 10.03
CA ASP A 136 -2.69 -11.56 9.72
C ASP A 136 -4.02 -11.14 9.13
N ASN A 137 -4.08 -11.06 7.80
CA ASN A 137 -5.29 -10.61 7.10
C ASN A 137 -6.50 -11.52 7.40
N LYS A 138 -6.29 -12.83 7.52
CA LYS A 138 -7.37 -13.76 7.87
C LYS A 138 -7.91 -13.48 9.27
N GLN A 139 -7.01 -13.28 10.24
CA GLN A 139 -7.40 -12.98 11.62
C GLN A 139 -8.12 -11.64 11.72
N ASN A 140 -7.64 -10.61 11.01
CA ASN A 140 -8.29 -9.30 10.97
C ASN A 140 -9.74 -9.41 10.48
N VAL A 141 -9.97 -10.12 9.37
CA VAL A 141 -11.31 -10.35 8.84
C VAL A 141 -12.20 -11.13 9.83
N LEU A 142 -11.64 -12.11 10.55
CA LEU A 142 -12.39 -12.85 11.58
C LEU A 142 -12.80 -11.95 12.75
N GLU A 143 -11.93 -11.03 13.17
CA GLU A 143 -12.24 -10.06 14.23
C GLU A 143 -13.31 -9.05 13.79
N GLU A 144 -13.25 -8.56 12.55
CA GLU A 144 -14.27 -7.68 11.99
C GLU A 144 -15.64 -8.38 11.83
N TYR A 145 -15.63 -9.65 11.39
CA TYR A 145 -16.84 -10.46 11.35
C TYR A 145 -17.46 -10.62 12.74
N GLN A 146 -16.64 -10.85 13.76
CA GLN A 146 -17.14 -10.91 15.14
C GLN A 146 -17.76 -9.58 15.58
N LEU A 147 -17.10 -8.47 15.27
CA LEU A 147 -17.63 -7.13 15.55
C LEU A 147 -18.97 -6.90 14.82
N LEU A 148 -19.06 -7.27 13.55
CA LEU A 148 -20.29 -7.18 12.77
C LEU A 148 -21.42 -8.00 13.42
N LYS A 149 -21.13 -9.22 13.86
CA LYS A 149 -22.11 -10.08 14.57
C LYS A 149 -22.63 -9.45 15.86
N GLU A 150 -21.77 -8.77 16.60
CA GLU A 150 -22.12 -8.17 17.89
C GLU A 150 -22.85 -6.83 17.77
N THR A 151 -22.67 -6.11 16.67
CA THR A 151 -23.11 -4.71 16.55
C THR A 151 -24.29 -4.52 15.59
N ILE A 152 -24.20 -5.00 14.36
CA ILE A 152 -25.15 -4.64 13.30
C ILE A 152 -25.80 -5.83 12.59
N TYR A 153 -25.37 -7.07 12.86
CA TYR A 153 -25.83 -8.25 12.11
C TYR A 153 -27.35 -8.39 12.09
N ASP A 154 -28.04 -8.13 13.20
CA ASP A 154 -29.49 -8.25 13.30
C ASP A 154 -30.24 -7.25 12.41
N SER A 155 -29.59 -6.11 12.08
CA SER A 155 -30.16 -5.08 11.21
C SER A 155 -29.93 -5.32 9.72
N LEU A 156 -29.06 -6.28 9.36
CA LEU A 156 -28.79 -6.64 7.97
C LEU A 156 -30.01 -7.29 7.31
N THR A 157 -30.17 -7.06 6.03
CA THR A 157 -31.15 -7.79 5.19
C THR A 157 -30.77 -9.27 5.07
N ASP A 158 -31.72 -10.11 4.68
CA ASP A 158 -31.46 -11.54 4.47
C ASP A 158 -30.40 -11.78 3.38
N ILE A 159 -30.35 -10.91 2.35
CA ILE A 159 -29.36 -10.99 1.27
C ILE A 159 -27.95 -10.67 1.80
N GLU A 160 -27.80 -9.60 2.58
CA GLU A 160 -26.52 -9.24 3.19
C GLU A 160 -26.03 -10.32 4.17
N LYS A 161 -26.94 -10.86 4.99
CA LYS A 161 -26.63 -12.00 5.88
C LYS A 161 -26.15 -13.22 5.10
N GLN A 162 -26.83 -13.58 4.04
CA GLN A 162 -26.44 -14.69 3.18
C GLN A 162 -25.05 -14.45 2.58
N TYR A 163 -24.79 -13.26 2.04
CA TYR A 163 -23.49 -12.89 1.46
C TYR A 163 -22.35 -13.02 2.49
N VAL A 164 -22.54 -12.46 3.68
CA VAL A 164 -21.56 -12.53 4.77
C VAL A 164 -21.27 -13.98 5.16
N GLU A 165 -22.29 -14.83 5.32
CA GLU A 165 -22.10 -16.23 5.71
C GLU A 165 -21.42 -17.06 4.61
N GLU A 166 -21.75 -16.83 3.34
CA GLU A 166 -21.10 -17.50 2.20
C GLU A 166 -19.61 -17.10 2.12
N PHE A 167 -19.30 -15.81 2.28
CA PHE A 167 -17.93 -15.34 2.34
C PHE A 167 -17.16 -16.00 3.49
N MET A 168 -17.74 -16.04 4.69
CA MET A 168 -17.09 -16.65 5.87
C MET A 168 -16.86 -18.16 5.70
N GLN A 169 -17.77 -18.88 5.02
CA GLN A 169 -17.55 -20.29 4.66
C GLN A 169 -16.36 -20.43 3.72
N ARG A 170 -16.26 -19.57 2.70
CA ARG A 170 -15.13 -19.52 1.78
C ARG A 170 -13.82 -19.23 2.50
N LEU A 171 -13.78 -18.18 3.33
CA LEU A 171 -12.60 -17.77 4.10
C LEU A 171 -12.09 -18.92 5.01
N ASN A 172 -12.99 -19.65 5.63
CA ASN A 172 -12.62 -20.78 6.50
C ASN A 172 -12.10 -22.00 5.73
N SER A 173 -12.49 -22.16 4.47
CA SER A 173 -12.10 -23.32 3.64
C SER A 173 -10.84 -23.06 2.80
N THR A 174 -10.48 -21.80 2.55
CA THR A 174 -9.32 -21.46 1.71
C THR A 174 -8.00 -21.55 2.47
N THR A 175 -6.94 -21.91 1.75
CA THR A 175 -5.55 -21.95 2.24
C THR A 175 -4.68 -20.84 1.61
N ILE A 176 -5.28 -19.86 0.96
CA ILE A 176 -4.53 -18.79 0.29
C ILE A 176 -3.73 -17.92 1.27
N PHE A 177 -4.18 -17.80 2.52
CA PHE A 177 -3.49 -17.04 3.58
C PHE A 177 -2.39 -17.85 4.29
N ASP A 178 -2.14 -19.09 3.87
CA ASP A 178 -1.07 -19.95 4.40
C ASP A 178 0.22 -19.84 3.53
N GLY A 179 0.33 -18.80 2.71
CA GLY A 179 1.45 -18.56 1.82
C GLY A 179 2.73 -18.12 2.51
N LYS A 180 3.78 -17.89 1.70
CA LYS A 180 5.04 -17.30 2.18
C LYS A 180 4.77 -15.90 2.74
N LYS A 181 5.19 -15.65 3.97
CA LYS A 181 5.18 -14.30 4.54
C LYS A 181 6.45 -13.55 4.13
N CYS A 182 6.28 -12.31 3.72
CA CYS A 182 7.37 -11.40 3.34
C CYS A 182 7.00 -9.95 3.66
N LEU A 183 7.95 -9.05 3.55
CA LEU A 183 7.63 -7.61 3.61
C LEU A 183 6.91 -7.23 2.32
N CYS A 184 5.65 -6.82 2.46
CA CYS A 184 4.81 -6.36 1.36
C CYS A 184 4.51 -4.87 1.51
N HIS A 185 4.25 -4.22 0.37
CA HIS A 185 3.72 -2.87 0.30
C HIS A 185 2.27 -2.81 0.78
N ASN A 186 1.48 -3.82 0.40
CA ASN A 186 0.06 -4.02 0.75
C ASN A 186 -0.91 -2.97 0.19
N ASP A 187 -0.41 -2.03 -0.62
CA ASP A 187 -1.18 -1.06 -1.40
C ASP A 187 -0.41 -0.73 -2.69
N PHE A 188 0.01 -1.80 -3.41
CA PHE A 188 0.89 -1.71 -4.57
C PHE A 188 0.09 -1.45 -5.85
N SER A 189 -0.47 -0.24 -5.94
CA SER A 189 -1.31 0.24 -7.05
C SER A 189 -0.54 1.19 -7.97
N CYS A 190 -1.06 1.44 -9.17
CA CYS A 190 -0.42 2.31 -10.17
C CYS A 190 -0.12 3.72 -9.65
N ASN A 191 -0.98 4.28 -8.81
CA ASN A 191 -0.83 5.63 -8.25
C ASN A 191 0.28 5.76 -7.20
N HIS A 192 0.95 4.67 -6.81
CA HIS A 192 2.11 4.66 -5.93
C HIS A 192 3.43 4.41 -6.68
N LEU A 193 3.37 4.24 -8.00
CA LEU A 193 4.52 3.96 -8.86
C LEU A 193 4.90 5.20 -9.68
N LEU A 194 6.17 5.60 -9.59
CA LEU A 194 6.70 6.77 -10.29
C LEU A 194 7.64 6.34 -11.42
N LEU A 195 7.45 6.95 -12.58
CA LEU A 195 8.24 6.74 -13.79
C LEU A 195 9.19 7.91 -14.03
N ASP A 196 10.39 7.64 -14.51
CA ASP A 196 11.33 8.62 -15.00
C ASP A 196 11.00 9.08 -16.46
N ASP A 197 11.82 9.96 -17.01
CA ASP A 197 11.66 10.50 -18.37
C ASP A 197 11.81 9.42 -19.46
N GLU A 198 12.40 8.27 -19.14
CA GLU A 198 12.53 7.10 -20.03
C GLU A 198 11.36 6.12 -19.86
N ASN A 199 10.43 6.40 -18.95
CA ASN A 199 9.32 5.57 -18.53
C ASN A 199 9.74 4.26 -17.85
N ARG A 200 10.85 4.27 -17.11
CA ARG A 200 11.28 3.21 -16.22
C ARG A 200 10.77 3.48 -14.80
N LEU A 201 10.54 2.44 -14.03
CA LEU A 201 10.19 2.60 -12.62
C LEU A 201 11.35 3.27 -11.87
N CYS A 202 11.11 4.47 -11.33
CA CYS A 202 12.13 5.25 -10.64
C CYS A 202 11.82 5.49 -9.16
N GLY A 203 10.55 5.28 -8.75
CA GLY A 203 10.14 5.45 -7.37
C GLY A 203 8.91 4.64 -7.00
N VAL A 204 8.85 4.22 -5.73
CA VAL A 204 7.68 3.62 -5.08
C VAL A 204 7.42 4.37 -3.79
N ILE A 205 6.18 4.80 -3.56
CA ILE A 205 5.79 5.62 -2.40
C ILE A 205 4.62 4.99 -1.66
N ASP A 206 4.30 5.56 -0.53
CA ASP A 206 3.16 5.22 0.34
C ASP A 206 3.18 3.82 0.94
N PHE A 207 4.15 3.57 1.83
CA PHE A 207 4.29 2.33 2.59
C PHE A 207 3.48 2.31 3.91
N GLY A 208 2.41 3.13 3.99
CA GLY A 208 1.58 3.23 5.21
C GLY A 208 0.93 1.91 5.62
N ASP A 209 0.50 1.12 4.65
CA ASP A 209 -0.18 -0.16 4.85
C ASP A 209 0.76 -1.37 4.88
N SER A 210 2.04 -1.15 4.58
CA SER A 210 3.06 -2.19 4.51
C SER A 210 3.18 -3.00 5.81
N GLY A 211 3.59 -4.26 5.65
CA GLY A 211 3.79 -5.17 6.77
C GLY A 211 4.35 -6.50 6.33
N ILE A 212 4.49 -7.43 7.27
CA ILE A 212 4.85 -8.82 6.97
C ILE A 212 3.56 -9.59 6.72
N ILE A 213 3.27 -9.86 5.45
CA ILE A 213 1.99 -10.38 4.98
C ILE A 213 2.24 -11.52 4.00
N ASP A 214 1.18 -12.14 3.45
CA ASP A 214 1.29 -13.10 2.36
C ASP A 214 1.78 -12.41 1.09
N GLU A 215 2.72 -13.03 0.38
CA GLU A 215 3.34 -12.49 -0.83
C GLU A 215 2.34 -12.13 -1.94
N TYR A 216 1.13 -12.70 -1.90
CA TYR A 216 0.09 -12.43 -2.89
C TYR A 216 -0.54 -11.05 -2.76
N CYS A 217 -0.44 -10.39 -1.60
CA CYS A 217 -1.14 -9.12 -1.35
C CYS A 217 -0.65 -7.99 -2.27
N ASP A 218 0.63 -7.98 -2.68
CA ASP A 218 1.17 -6.96 -3.58
C ASP A 218 0.77 -7.13 -5.05
N PHE A 219 0.01 -8.20 -5.36
CA PHE A 219 -0.51 -8.43 -6.72
C PHE A 219 -2.00 -8.11 -6.86
N ILE A 220 -2.70 -7.73 -5.78
CA ILE A 220 -4.15 -7.47 -5.79
C ILE A 220 -4.48 -6.39 -6.83
N TYR A 221 -3.91 -5.20 -6.67
CA TYR A 221 -4.16 -4.07 -7.57
C TYR A 221 -3.58 -4.31 -8.98
N LEU A 222 -2.46 -5.01 -9.09
CA LEU A 222 -1.89 -5.36 -10.39
C LEU A 222 -2.79 -6.30 -11.22
N LEU A 223 -3.65 -7.09 -10.55
CA LEU A 223 -4.62 -8.00 -11.17
C LEU A 223 -6.02 -7.40 -11.28
N GLU A 224 -6.24 -6.22 -10.73
CA GLU A 224 -7.55 -5.57 -10.71
C GLU A 224 -7.97 -5.10 -12.11
N ASP A 225 -9.26 -5.31 -12.45
CA ASP A 225 -9.89 -4.85 -13.69
C ASP A 225 -10.75 -3.61 -13.40
N SER A 226 -10.10 -2.47 -13.15
CA SER A 226 -10.75 -1.19 -12.88
C SER A 226 -10.24 -0.09 -13.81
N GLU A 227 -10.87 1.08 -13.80
CA GLU A 227 -10.43 2.23 -14.59
C GLU A 227 -9.13 2.85 -14.04
N GLU A 228 -8.77 2.56 -12.79
CA GLU A 228 -7.59 3.10 -12.12
C GLU A 228 -6.36 2.22 -12.31
N GLU A 229 -6.53 0.94 -12.67
CA GLU A 229 -5.47 -0.05 -12.83
C GLU A 229 -5.32 -0.51 -14.30
N ILE A 230 -4.17 -1.08 -14.63
CA ILE A 230 -3.84 -1.48 -16.02
C ILE A 230 -4.59 -2.74 -16.43
N GLY A 231 -4.98 -3.55 -15.46
CA GLY A 231 -5.82 -4.73 -15.67
C GLY A 231 -5.08 -6.06 -15.60
N VAL A 232 -5.85 -7.14 -15.56
CA VAL A 232 -5.44 -8.50 -15.24
C VAL A 232 -4.23 -8.99 -16.05
N SER A 233 -4.18 -8.69 -17.35
CA SER A 233 -3.07 -9.16 -18.22
C SER A 233 -1.72 -8.57 -17.82
N PHE A 234 -1.71 -7.33 -17.32
CA PHE A 234 -0.51 -6.67 -16.81
C PHE A 234 0.01 -7.38 -15.55
N GLY A 235 -0.88 -7.63 -14.60
CA GLY A 235 -0.54 -8.34 -13.37
C GLY A 235 -0.06 -9.77 -13.62
N GLU A 236 -0.71 -10.51 -14.54
CA GLU A 236 -0.26 -11.85 -14.92
C GLU A 236 1.16 -11.87 -15.54
N ASP A 237 1.47 -10.88 -16.38
CA ASP A 237 2.81 -10.76 -16.95
C ASP A 237 3.86 -10.47 -15.87
N ILE A 238 3.54 -9.59 -14.91
CA ILE A 238 4.41 -9.30 -13.76
C ILE A 238 4.60 -10.56 -12.90
N LEU A 239 3.54 -11.31 -12.60
CA LEU A 239 3.63 -12.59 -11.88
C LEU A 239 4.53 -13.60 -12.57
N ARG A 240 4.45 -13.72 -13.92
CA ARG A 240 5.34 -14.59 -14.70
C ARG A 240 6.80 -14.15 -14.62
N LEU A 241 7.05 -12.84 -14.66
CA LEU A 241 8.39 -12.25 -14.53
C LEU A 241 8.92 -12.35 -13.09
N TYR A 242 8.06 -12.20 -12.09
CA TYR A 242 8.41 -12.41 -10.69
C TYR A 242 8.85 -13.86 -10.45
N GLY A 243 8.17 -14.84 -11.02
CA GLY A 243 8.55 -16.27 -10.98
C GLY A 243 8.41 -16.91 -9.59
N ASN A 244 8.34 -18.22 -9.57
CA ASN A 244 8.17 -19.04 -8.35
C ASN A 244 6.94 -18.68 -7.50
N ILE A 245 5.89 -18.15 -8.13
CA ILE A 245 4.62 -17.81 -7.51
C ILE A 245 3.48 -18.50 -8.27
N ASP A 246 2.46 -18.94 -7.54
CA ASP A 246 1.28 -19.57 -8.13
C ASP A 246 0.28 -18.49 -8.58
N ILE A 247 0.19 -18.28 -9.90
CA ILE A 247 -0.71 -17.27 -10.49
C ILE A 247 -2.18 -17.55 -10.17
N SER A 248 -2.58 -18.83 -10.09
CA SER A 248 -3.96 -19.18 -9.75
C SER A 248 -4.30 -18.79 -8.30
N LYS A 249 -3.35 -18.99 -7.40
CA LYS A 249 -3.50 -18.56 -6.00
C LYS A 249 -3.49 -17.03 -5.86
N ALA A 250 -2.65 -16.32 -6.62
CA ALA A 250 -2.67 -14.85 -6.63
C ALA A 250 -4.04 -14.31 -7.05
N LYS A 251 -4.65 -14.90 -8.08
CA LYS A 251 -6.01 -14.54 -8.51
C LYS A 251 -7.07 -14.93 -7.48
N GLU A 252 -6.95 -16.11 -6.86
CA GLU A 252 -7.86 -16.51 -5.78
C GLU A 252 -7.74 -15.56 -4.58
N TYR A 253 -6.53 -15.10 -4.25
CA TYR A 253 -6.29 -14.13 -3.19
C TYR A 253 -7.01 -12.81 -3.48
N GLN A 254 -6.79 -12.25 -4.68
CA GLN A 254 -7.47 -11.03 -5.15
C GLN A 254 -9.01 -11.19 -5.10
N ASP A 255 -9.55 -12.28 -5.63
CA ASP A 255 -10.99 -12.55 -5.66
C ASP A 255 -11.61 -12.67 -4.24
N VAL A 256 -10.86 -13.22 -3.26
CA VAL A 256 -11.31 -13.24 -1.85
C VAL A 256 -11.29 -11.84 -1.24
N VAL A 257 -10.27 -11.04 -1.55
CA VAL A 257 -10.19 -9.66 -1.05
C VAL A 257 -11.29 -8.78 -1.67
N GLU A 258 -11.54 -8.87 -2.96
CA GLU A 258 -12.66 -8.16 -3.61
C GLU A 258 -14.02 -8.53 -3.02
N GLN A 259 -14.23 -9.80 -2.67
CA GLN A 259 -15.46 -10.23 -1.98
C GLN A 259 -15.56 -9.71 -0.55
N TYR A 260 -14.45 -9.31 0.05
CA TYR A 260 -14.45 -8.75 1.39
C TYR A 260 -14.86 -7.27 1.42
N TYR A 261 -14.51 -6.45 0.43
CA TYR A 261 -14.81 -5.01 0.40
C TYR A 261 -16.27 -4.64 0.72
N PRO A 262 -17.31 -5.32 0.18
CA PRO A 262 -18.69 -5.02 0.56
C PRO A 262 -18.98 -5.28 2.05
N ILE A 263 -18.31 -6.24 2.67
CA ILE A 263 -18.47 -6.54 4.09
C ILE A 263 -17.82 -5.46 4.95
N GLU A 264 -16.61 -5.02 4.58
CA GLU A 264 -15.92 -3.91 5.22
C GLU A 264 -16.77 -2.63 5.20
N THR A 265 -17.39 -2.32 4.05
CA THR A 265 -18.29 -1.17 3.90
C THR A 265 -19.54 -1.26 4.80
N ILE A 266 -19.99 -2.47 5.15
CA ILE A 266 -21.11 -2.67 6.07
C ILE A 266 -20.68 -2.44 7.52
N VAL A 267 -19.42 -2.75 7.86
CA VAL A 267 -18.89 -2.63 9.23
C VAL A 267 -18.56 -1.17 9.59
N TYR A 268 -18.09 -0.37 8.63
CA TYR A 268 -17.62 1.01 8.81
C TYR A 268 -18.50 2.03 8.07
#